data_078cfafafebdb82a7117b0eb6d47d4de
#
_entry.id   078cfafafebdb82a7117b0eb6d47d4de
#
_cell.length_a   1.000
_cell.length_b   1.000
_cell.length_c   1.000
_cell.angle_alpha   90.00
_cell.angle_beta   90.00
_cell.angle_gamma   90.00
#
_symmetry.space_group_name_H-M   'P 1'
#
loop_
_entity.id
_entity.type
_entity.pdbx_description
1 polymer ?
#
loop_
_entity_poly.entity_id
_entity_poly.type
_entity_poly.pdbx_seq_one_letter_code
_entity_poly.pdbx_strand_id
1 'polypeptide(L)'
;MNPARRVFVHGFPGLYGGAGTELHHQILAWLAMGIEVHLIPNNPGYEQEPLYPEMLSRGVAVHRCNGWEVLEPGDPVLAFCSAEFLACLPEIRRHTRRTVFLNCMTWLFETERRCMANGEIAMFLYQNETVRLNHMRELRRLNDDPAIRFLTFKPYFDPERFTFHSRRETEFFGCGRISRQDADKYSRNTLHIYEYFVAPKFKRAVFLGYDHRAEAKIGRPYDWIRTARDQNEFSQQEFYKHCEIVLQPTDTTENWPRVGFEAMASGSVLIVDNRGGWQQMVDHGRTGWLCNHERDFIYYASKMAYEPNLRADMAEAAKRRAIELGGLDASKSSWEEVFDEIAKLPE
;
A
#
# COMPACT_ATOMS: atom_id res chain seq x y z
N MET A 1 31.43 0.97 -16.03
CA MET A 1 30.30 1.60 -15.33
C MET A 1 29.06 1.22 -16.11
N ASN A 2 28.10 0.53 -15.48
CA ASN A 2 26.78 0.38 -16.13
C ASN A 2 26.25 1.79 -16.41
N PRO A 3 25.70 2.08 -17.59
CA PRO A 3 25.05 3.37 -17.84
C PRO A 3 23.99 3.57 -16.75
N ALA A 4 23.90 4.79 -16.22
CA ALA A 4 22.93 5.09 -15.19
C ALA A 4 21.54 4.63 -15.68
N ARG A 5 20.93 3.70 -14.94
CA ARG A 5 19.58 3.24 -15.27
C ARG A 5 18.63 4.41 -15.10
N ARG A 6 17.81 4.69 -16.09
CA ARG A 6 16.76 5.71 -16.00
C ARG A 6 15.38 5.06 -16.09
N VAL A 7 14.40 5.68 -15.45
CA VAL A 7 13.00 5.23 -15.46
C VAL A 7 12.06 6.41 -15.64
N PHE A 8 11.11 6.26 -16.55
CA PHE A 8 10.04 7.22 -16.74
C PHE A 8 8.77 6.75 -16.05
N VAL A 9 8.09 7.65 -15.37
CA VAL A 9 6.82 7.35 -14.70
C VAL A 9 5.73 8.27 -15.22
N HIS A 10 4.67 7.69 -15.77
CA HIS A 10 3.48 8.44 -16.11
C HIS A 10 2.58 8.62 -14.89
N GLY A 11 2.50 9.84 -14.42
CA GLY A 11 1.78 10.26 -13.22
C GLY A 11 2.62 11.13 -12.30
N PHE A 12 2.07 11.48 -11.16
CA PHE A 12 2.76 12.26 -10.15
C PHE A 12 2.53 11.65 -8.75
N PRO A 13 3.54 11.64 -7.85
CA PRO A 13 3.39 11.09 -6.51
C PRO A 13 2.46 11.96 -5.66
N GLY A 14 1.71 11.33 -4.73
CA GLY A 14 0.80 12.01 -3.84
C GLY A 14 1.07 11.71 -2.36
N LEU A 15 0.71 12.65 -1.49
CA LEU A 15 0.79 12.45 -0.04
C LEU A 15 -0.30 11.49 0.48
N TYR A 16 -1.42 11.41 -0.24
CA TYR A 16 -2.60 10.66 0.17
C TYR A 16 -3.05 9.72 -0.96
N GLY A 17 -3.68 8.61 -0.55
CA GLY A 17 -4.15 7.60 -1.50
C GLY A 17 -3.12 6.50 -1.78
N GLY A 18 -3.60 5.27 -2.01
CA GLY A 18 -2.74 4.09 -2.09
C GLY A 18 -1.67 4.16 -3.17
N ALA A 19 -2.07 4.42 -4.43
CA ALA A 19 -1.15 4.40 -5.57
C ALA A 19 -0.19 5.60 -5.57
N GLY A 20 -0.68 6.82 -5.26
CA GLY A 20 0.18 8.03 -5.23
C GLY A 20 1.22 7.98 -4.12
N THR A 21 0.83 7.54 -2.92
CA THR A 21 1.76 7.33 -1.81
C THR A 21 2.74 6.21 -2.10
N GLU A 22 2.29 5.13 -2.75
CA GLU A 22 3.17 4.05 -3.16
C GLU A 22 4.22 4.54 -4.15
N LEU A 23 3.83 5.28 -5.18
CA LEU A 23 4.76 5.87 -6.14
C LEU A 23 5.80 6.76 -5.43
N HIS A 24 5.39 7.62 -4.49
CA HIS A 24 6.32 8.45 -3.72
C HIS A 24 7.42 7.61 -3.07
N HIS A 25 7.04 6.55 -2.36
CA HIS A 25 7.99 5.69 -1.68
C HIS A 25 8.89 4.92 -2.66
N GLN A 26 8.35 4.46 -3.80
CA GLN A 26 9.18 3.80 -4.81
C GLN A 26 10.22 4.75 -5.41
N ILE A 27 9.85 6.01 -5.69
CA ILE A 27 10.81 7.03 -6.14
C ILE A 27 11.97 7.16 -5.15
N LEU A 28 11.69 7.22 -3.85
CA LEU A 28 12.74 7.29 -2.83
C LEU A 28 13.68 6.08 -2.84
N ALA A 29 13.12 4.88 -3.03
CA ALA A 29 13.92 3.66 -3.14
C ALA A 29 14.78 3.67 -4.41
N TRP A 30 14.25 4.06 -5.57
CA TRP A 30 14.96 4.13 -6.84
C TRP A 30 16.10 5.17 -6.80
N LEU A 31 15.86 6.34 -6.22
CA LEU A 31 16.91 7.35 -6.01
C LEU A 31 18.04 6.81 -5.11
N ALA A 32 17.69 6.06 -4.06
CA ALA A 32 18.67 5.40 -3.19
C ALA A 32 19.42 4.23 -3.88
N MET A 33 18.94 3.74 -5.04
CA MET A 33 19.63 2.81 -5.94
C MET A 33 20.49 3.52 -6.99
N GLY A 34 20.48 4.86 -7.05
CA GLY A 34 21.15 5.63 -8.06
C GLY A 34 20.46 5.62 -9.42
N ILE A 35 19.15 5.33 -9.45
CA ILE A 35 18.34 5.35 -10.67
C ILE A 35 17.91 6.78 -10.96
N GLU A 36 18.06 7.21 -12.20
CA GLU A 36 17.56 8.50 -12.68
C GLU A 36 16.04 8.41 -12.89
N VAL A 37 15.30 9.22 -12.15
CA VAL A 37 13.82 9.18 -12.18
C VAL A 37 13.28 10.37 -12.94
N HIS A 38 12.45 10.09 -13.94
CA HIS A 38 11.76 11.07 -14.77
C HIS A 38 10.26 10.94 -14.57
N LEU A 39 9.57 12.03 -14.23
CA LEU A 39 8.11 12.07 -14.13
C LEU A 39 7.53 12.74 -15.38
N ILE A 40 6.55 12.08 -16.00
CA ILE A 40 5.69 12.62 -17.04
C ILE A 40 4.29 12.75 -16.42
N PRO A 41 3.93 13.93 -15.88
CA PRO A 41 2.63 14.10 -15.22
C PRO A 41 1.46 13.87 -16.17
N ASN A 42 0.36 13.37 -15.63
CA ASN A 42 -0.92 13.20 -16.34
C ASN A 42 -1.92 14.32 -16.02
N ASN A 43 -1.54 15.27 -15.14
CA ASN A 43 -2.35 16.42 -14.75
C ASN A 43 -1.57 17.72 -15.02
N PRO A 44 -2.12 18.69 -15.77
CA PRO A 44 -1.44 19.96 -16.06
C PRO A 44 -1.20 20.82 -14.81
N GLY A 45 -1.91 20.56 -13.69
CA GLY A 45 -1.73 21.25 -12.41
C GLY A 45 -0.65 20.63 -11.49
N TYR A 46 0.21 19.75 -11.99
CA TYR A 46 1.19 18.99 -11.19
C TYR A 46 2.16 19.88 -10.39
N GLU A 47 2.45 21.08 -10.83
CA GLU A 47 3.32 22.05 -10.13
C GLU A 47 2.71 22.52 -8.79
N GLN A 48 1.40 22.35 -8.60
CA GLN A 48 0.69 22.67 -7.38
C GLN A 48 0.61 21.47 -6.41
N GLU A 49 1.08 20.30 -6.83
CA GLU A 49 1.10 19.11 -5.98
C GLU A 49 2.06 19.31 -4.80
N PRO A 50 1.66 18.94 -3.58
CA PRO A 50 2.46 19.17 -2.37
C PRO A 50 3.88 18.58 -2.42
N LEU A 51 4.08 17.50 -3.17
CA LEU A 51 5.38 16.85 -3.33
C LEU A 51 6.25 17.43 -4.46
N TYR A 52 5.74 18.38 -5.23
CA TYR A 52 6.50 18.95 -6.37
C TYR A 52 7.86 19.55 -5.95
N PRO A 53 7.94 20.41 -4.92
CA PRO A 53 9.23 20.94 -4.46
C PRO A 53 10.19 19.86 -3.94
N GLU A 54 9.66 18.83 -3.29
CA GLU A 54 10.46 17.70 -2.79
C GLU A 54 11.06 16.92 -3.95
N MET A 55 10.29 16.60 -4.99
CA MET A 55 10.78 15.86 -6.14
C MET A 55 11.93 16.61 -6.83
N LEU A 56 11.77 17.90 -7.06
CA LEU A 56 12.83 18.73 -7.66
C LEU A 56 14.08 18.78 -6.77
N SER A 57 13.94 18.97 -5.48
CA SER A 57 15.08 19.04 -4.54
C SER A 57 15.87 17.73 -4.45
N ARG A 58 15.24 16.60 -4.77
CA ARG A 58 15.87 15.28 -4.84
C ARG A 58 16.48 14.95 -6.21
N GLY A 59 16.40 15.85 -7.16
CA GLY A 59 16.96 15.66 -8.50
C GLY A 59 16.09 14.82 -9.44
N VAL A 60 14.79 14.67 -9.13
CA VAL A 60 13.82 14.03 -10.03
C VAL A 60 13.56 14.97 -11.21
N ALA A 61 13.71 14.48 -12.43
CA ALA A 61 13.39 15.25 -13.64
C ALA A 61 11.86 15.25 -13.85
N VAL A 62 11.26 16.43 -13.90
CA VAL A 62 9.82 16.57 -14.14
C VAL A 62 9.60 17.19 -15.50
N HIS A 63 8.88 16.48 -16.36
CA HIS A 63 8.60 16.89 -17.73
C HIS A 63 7.22 17.55 -17.84
N ARG A 64 6.90 18.08 -19.01
CA ARG A 64 5.54 18.59 -19.27
C ARG A 64 4.50 17.46 -19.23
N CYS A 65 3.27 17.81 -18.94
CA CYS A 65 2.15 16.87 -18.92
C CYS A 65 2.03 16.15 -20.28
N ASN A 66 2.01 14.81 -20.26
CA ASN A 66 1.98 13.95 -21.45
C ASN A 66 3.07 14.23 -22.47
N GLY A 67 4.24 14.68 -22.03
CA GLY A 67 5.38 15.03 -22.87
C GLY A 67 6.20 13.81 -23.30
N TRP A 68 5.68 13.00 -24.23
CA TRP A 68 6.27 11.73 -24.67
C TRP A 68 7.52 11.88 -25.52
N GLU A 69 7.77 13.06 -26.09
CA GLU A 69 8.93 13.38 -26.92
C GLU A 69 10.28 13.29 -26.20
N VAL A 70 10.26 13.18 -24.87
CA VAL A 70 11.48 12.99 -24.06
C VAL A 70 11.93 11.53 -24.01
N LEU A 71 11.10 10.61 -24.48
CA LEU A 71 11.39 9.18 -24.50
C LEU A 71 12.29 8.82 -25.66
N GLU A 72 13.30 8.00 -25.39
CA GLU A 72 14.12 7.35 -26.39
C GLU A 72 13.73 5.87 -26.53
N PRO A 73 14.00 5.23 -27.68
CA PRO A 73 13.83 3.80 -27.82
C PRO A 73 14.53 3.03 -26.69
N GLY A 74 13.83 2.10 -26.07
CA GLY A 74 14.36 1.33 -24.96
C GLY A 74 14.18 1.94 -23.57
N ASP A 75 13.64 3.15 -23.44
CA ASP A 75 13.28 3.71 -22.14
C ASP A 75 12.06 2.99 -21.54
N PRO A 76 12.13 2.55 -20.27
CA PRO A 76 10.97 1.99 -19.60
C PRO A 76 10.03 3.10 -19.13
N VAL A 77 8.74 2.94 -19.42
CA VAL A 77 7.68 3.81 -18.90
C VAL A 77 6.77 3.01 -17.98
N LEU A 78 6.68 3.45 -16.72
CA LEU A 78 5.88 2.81 -15.67
C LEU A 78 4.67 3.67 -15.29
N ALA A 79 3.60 3.02 -14.85
CA ALA A 79 2.49 3.71 -14.19
C ALA A 79 1.86 2.88 -13.07
N PHE A 80 1.41 3.57 -12.02
CA PHE A 80 0.78 2.98 -10.84
C PHE A 80 -0.74 3.15 -10.92
N CYS A 81 -1.48 2.10 -11.25
CA CYS A 81 -2.95 2.06 -11.28
C CYS A 81 -3.58 3.22 -12.09
N SER A 82 -2.93 3.67 -13.15
CA SER A 82 -3.37 4.83 -13.93
C SER A 82 -4.18 4.39 -15.15
N ALA A 83 -5.47 4.76 -15.17
CA ALA A 83 -6.33 4.55 -16.33
C ALA A 83 -5.91 5.44 -17.51
N GLU A 84 -5.38 6.63 -17.22
CA GLU A 84 -4.85 7.58 -18.22
C GLU A 84 -3.62 7.00 -18.93
N PHE A 85 -2.73 6.33 -18.20
CA PHE A 85 -1.60 5.62 -18.80
C PHE A 85 -2.08 4.58 -19.82
N LEU A 86 -3.05 3.75 -19.39
CA LEU A 86 -3.63 2.72 -20.27
C LEU A 86 -4.28 3.32 -21.53
N ALA A 87 -4.87 4.51 -21.41
CA ALA A 87 -5.43 5.23 -22.56
C ALA A 87 -4.36 5.81 -23.49
N CYS A 88 -3.20 6.20 -22.95
CA CYS A 88 -2.08 6.78 -23.70
C CYS A 88 -1.12 5.74 -24.31
N LEU A 89 -1.29 4.44 -24.02
CA LEU A 89 -0.39 3.38 -24.53
C LEU A 89 -0.17 3.41 -26.04
N PRO A 90 -1.20 3.62 -26.90
CA PRO A 90 -0.97 3.70 -28.34
C PRO A 90 0.02 4.81 -28.75
N GLU A 91 0.08 5.91 -28.02
CA GLU A 91 1.01 7.00 -28.25
C GLU A 91 2.39 6.71 -27.65
N ILE A 92 2.46 6.28 -26.40
CA ILE A 92 3.70 5.90 -25.72
C ILE A 92 4.47 4.86 -26.56
N ARG A 93 3.77 3.90 -27.12
CA ARG A 93 4.36 2.82 -27.94
C ARG A 93 4.94 3.24 -29.29
N ARG A 94 4.76 4.50 -29.70
CA ARG A 94 5.50 5.11 -30.83
C ARG A 94 6.94 5.44 -30.47
N HIS A 95 7.21 5.58 -29.17
CA HIS A 95 8.51 5.96 -28.64
C HIS A 95 9.26 4.77 -28.01
N THR A 96 8.56 3.93 -27.23
CA THR A 96 9.15 2.77 -26.58
C THR A 96 8.15 1.62 -26.47
N ARG A 97 8.64 0.38 -26.48
CA ARG A 97 7.83 -0.82 -26.22
C ARG A 97 7.92 -1.30 -24.78
N ARG A 98 8.80 -0.71 -23.95
CA ARG A 98 9.00 -1.09 -22.54
C ARG A 98 7.95 -0.46 -21.63
N THR A 99 6.70 -0.84 -21.83
CA THR A 99 5.54 -0.34 -21.08
C THR A 99 5.26 -1.26 -19.89
N VAL A 100 5.27 -0.71 -18.68
CA VAL A 100 5.12 -1.45 -17.42
C VAL A 100 3.93 -0.91 -16.64
N PHE A 101 2.98 -1.76 -16.31
CA PHE A 101 1.80 -1.38 -15.54
C PHE A 101 1.80 -2.02 -14.15
N LEU A 102 1.74 -1.20 -13.10
CA LEU A 102 1.65 -1.66 -11.72
C LEU A 102 0.19 -1.64 -11.30
N ASN A 103 -0.39 -2.83 -11.11
CA ASN A 103 -1.74 -2.96 -10.58
C ASN A 103 -1.69 -3.17 -9.06
N CYS A 104 -2.08 -2.13 -8.31
CA CYS A 104 -2.18 -2.16 -6.84
C CYS A 104 -3.59 -2.54 -6.35
N MET A 105 -4.48 -2.99 -7.24
CA MET A 105 -5.86 -3.36 -6.91
C MET A 105 -6.02 -4.88 -6.83
N THR A 106 -7.14 -5.32 -6.28
CA THR A 106 -7.55 -6.72 -6.26
C THR A 106 -8.46 -7.09 -7.46
N TRP A 107 -8.63 -6.15 -8.39
CA TRP A 107 -9.42 -6.31 -9.61
C TRP A 107 -8.67 -5.75 -10.82
N LEU A 108 -9.06 -6.17 -12.01
CA LEU A 108 -8.55 -5.67 -13.29
C LEU A 108 -9.44 -4.53 -13.81
N PHE A 109 -8.81 -3.48 -14.35
CA PHE A 109 -9.53 -2.46 -15.11
C PHE A 109 -9.96 -3.03 -16.47
N GLU A 110 -11.10 -2.60 -16.98
CA GLU A 110 -11.55 -3.01 -18.33
C GLU A 110 -10.56 -2.57 -19.41
N THR A 111 -10.02 -1.35 -19.26
CA THR A 111 -8.96 -0.85 -20.15
C THR A 111 -7.69 -1.69 -20.07
N GLU A 112 -7.32 -2.21 -18.90
CA GLU A 112 -6.18 -3.10 -18.70
C GLU A 112 -6.36 -4.42 -19.46
N ARG A 113 -7.55 -5.02 -19.42
CA ARG A 113 -7.90 -6.21 -20.19
C ARG A 113 -7.76 -5.98 -21.70
N ARG A 114 -8.28 -4.85 -22.18
CA ARG A 114 -8.15 -4.45 -23.59
C ARG A 114 -6.70 -4.26 -24.00
N CYS A 115 -5.91 -3.55 -23.22
CA CYS A 115 -4.49 -3.33 -23.51
C CYS A 115 -3.70 -4.65 -23.49
N MET A 116 -4.03 -5.58 -22.59
CA MET A 116 -3.44 -6.91 -22.58
C MET A 116 -3.80 -7.69 -23.87
N ALA A 117 -5.08 -7.69 -24.27
CA ALA A 117 -5.53 -8.37 -25.49
C ALA A 117 -4.79 -7.87 -26.74
N ASN A 118 -4.49 -6.57 -26.78
CA ASN A 118 -3.77 -5.92 -27.87
C ASN A 118 -2.23 -6.06 -27.78
N GLY A 119 -1.69 -6.65 -26.69
CA GLY A 119 -0.24 -6.70 -26.48
C GLY A 119 0.41 -5.35 -26.26
N GLU A 120 -0.32 -4.39 -25.68
CA GLU A 120 0.16 -3.02 -25.48
C GLU A 120 0.98 -2.83 -24.19
N ILE A 121 0.91 -3.80 -23.25
CA ILE A 121 1.65 -3.81 -21.99
C ILE A 121 2.70 -4.92 -22.05
N ALA A 122 3.97 -4.55 -21.89
CA ALA A 122 5.07 -5.51 -21.93
C ALA A 122 5.27 -6.23 -20.59
N MET A 123 4.95 -5.55 -19.46
CA MET A 123 5.12 -6.11 -18.13
C MET A 123 4.05 -5.63 -17.17
N PHE A 124 3.55 -6.55 -16.36
CA PHE A 124 2.67 -6.28 -15.23
C PHE A 124 3.42 -6.50 -13.91
N LEU A 125 3.29 -5.54 -12.98
CA LEU A 125 3.87 -5.63 -11.65
C LEU A 125 2.78 -5.61 -10.58
N TYR A 126 3.00 -6.39 -9.52
CA TYR A 126 2.07 -6.57 -8.41
C TYR A 126 2.80 -6.52 -7.08
N GLN A 127 2.12 -6.08 -6.04
CA GLN A 127 2.65 -6.11 -4.67
C GLN A 127 2.39 -7.45 -3.97
N ASN A 128 1.44 -8.23 -4.49
CA ASN A 128 0.89 -9.42 -3.85
C ASN A 128 0.91 -10.60 -4.82
N GLU A 129 1.54 -11.69 -4.41
CA GLU A 129 1.68 -12.89 -5.24
C GLU A 129 0.33 -13.56 -5.59
N THR A 130 -0.60 -13.60 -4.62
CA THR A 130 -1.94 -14.18 -4.87
C THR A 130 -2.71 -13.35 -5.89
N VAL A 131 -2.65 -12.02 -5.80
CA VAL A 131 -3.27 -11.12 -6.77
C VAL A 131 -2.61 -11.28 -8.14
N ARG A 132 -1.26 -11.34 -8.20
CA ARG A 132 -0.51 -11.60 -9.43
C ARG A 132 -0.97 -12.88 -10.12
N LEU A 133 -1.05 -13.99 -9.38
CA LEU A 133 -1.45 -15.29 -9.94
C LEU A 133 -2.89 -15.28 -10.47
N ASN A 134 -3.81 -14.63 -9.75
CA ASN A 134 -5.20 -14.53 -10.16
C ASN A 134 -5.36 -13.67 -11.42
N HIS A 135 -4.76 -12.48 -11.44
CA HIS A 135 -4.81 -11.57 -12.59
C HIS A 135 -4.08 -12.15 -13.79
N MET A 136 -2.90 -12.73 -13.61
CA MET A 136 -2.15 -13.40 -14.68
C MET A 136 -2.99 -14.50 -15.33
N ARG A 137 -3.66 -15.33 -14.53
CA ARG A 137 -4.53 -16.41 -15.06
C ARG A 137 -5.68 -15.87 -15.91
N GLU A 138 -6.26 -14.73 -15.54
CA GLU A 138 -7.32 -14.07 -16.30
C GLU A 138 -6.77 -13.42 -17.56
N LEU A 139 -5.69 -12.64 -17.44
CA LEU A 139 -5.08 -11.89 -18.54
C LEU A 139 -4.48 -12.81 -19.61
N ARG A 140 -3.87 -13.95 -19.22
CA ARG A 140 -3.35 -14.97 -20.16
C ARG A 140 -4.42 -15.61 -21.04
N ARG A 141 -5.71 -15.57 -20.66
CA ARG A 141 -6.82 -16.01 -21.54
C ARG A 141 -7.12 -15.02 -22.65
N LEU A 142 -6.71 -13.76 -22.49
CA LEU A 142 -6.90 -12.71 -23.49
C LEU A 142 -5.72 -12.63 -24.46
N ASN A 143 -4.51 -12.88 -23.94
CA ASN A 143 -3.29 -12.91 -24.72
C ASN A 143 -2.25 -13.80 -24.00
N ASP A 144 -1.82 -14.86 -24.63
CA ASP A 144 -0.88 -15.84 -24.08
C ASP A 144 0.58 -15.62 -24.52
N ASP A 145 0.90 -14.49 -25.15
CA ASP A 145 2.24 -14.15 -25.59
C ASP A 145 3.24 -14.29 -24.41
N PRO A 146 4.20 -15.24 -24.48
CA PRO A 146 5.16 -15.47 -23.40
C PRO A 146 6.13 -14.30 -23.18
N ALA A 147 6.23 -13.38 -24.12
CA ALA A 147 7.04 -12.18 -23.96
C ALA A 147 6.48 -11.21 -22.91
N ILE A 148 5.15 -11.22 -22.68
CA ILE A 148 4.53 -10.40 -21.64
C ILE A 148 4.90 -10.95 -20.25
N ARG A 149 5.47 -10.12 -19.39
CA ARG A 149 5.97 -10.52 -18.08
C ARG A 149 4.98 -10.20 -16.96
N PHE A 150 4.97 -11.03 -15.90
CA PHE A 150 4.17 -10.83 -14.69
C PHE A 150 5.04 -11.07 -13.48
N LEU A 151 5.39 -10.00 -12.75
CA LEU A 151 6.30 -10.06 -11.61
C LEU A 151 5.66 -9.45 -10.36
N THR A 152 6.25 -9.74 -9.20
CA THR A 152 5.98 -9.02 -7.97
C THR A 152 7.16 -8.11 -7.64
N PHE A 153 6.88 -7.05 -6.89
CA PHE A 153 7.90 -6.21 -6.28
C PHE A 153 7.59 -6.00 -4.80
N LYS A 154 8.63 -5.76 -4.01
CA LYS A 154 8.46 -5.38 -2.60
C LYS A 154 8.34 -3.85 -2.50
N PRO A 155 7.20 -3.35 -1.98
CA PRO A 155 7.01 -1.92 -1.80
C PRO A 155 7.98 -1.38 -0.76
N TYR A 156 8.52 -0.19 -0.98
CA TYR A 156 9.32 0.48 0.02
C TYR A 156 8.44 1.08 1.12
N PHE A 157 8.87 0.89 2.35
CA PHE A 157 8.32 1.49 3.54
C PHE A 157 9.46 1.93 4.46
N ASP A 158 9.42 3.18 4.91
CA ASP A 158 10.39 3.69 5.87
C ASP A 158 9.87 3.55 7.31
N PRO A 159 10.32 2.54 8.07
CA PRO A 159 9.86 2.30 9.42
C PRO A 159 10.31 3.38 10.43
N GLU A 160 11.40 4.10 10.13
CA GLU A 160 11.96 5.12 11.03
C GLU A 160 11.09 6.39 11.09
N ARG A 161 10.14 6.53 10.19
CA ARG A 161 9.12 7.60 10.24
C ARG A 161 8.12 7.42 11.37
N PHE A 162 8.10 6.26 12.02
CA PHE A 162 7.13 5.92 13.07
C PHE A 162 7.84 5.65 14.39
N THR A 163 7.42 6.33 15.44
CA THR A 163 7.95 6.09 16.79
C THR A 163 7.43 4.74 17.29
N PHE A 164 8.34 3.84 17.61
CA PHE A 164 8.00 2.51 18.11
C PHE A 164 7.67 2.52 19.61
N HIS A 165 6.55 1.92 19.97
CA HIS A 165 6.08 1.74 21.34
C HIS A 165 5.63 0.29 21.57
N SER A 166 6.49 -0.56 22.11
CA SER A 166 6.11 -1.95 22.46
C SER A 166 5.18 -2.02 23.68
N ARG A 167 5.25 -1.03 24.55
CA ARG A 167 4.38 -0.88 25.73
C ARG A 167 3.92 0.56 25.86
N ARG A 168 2.68 0.74 26.31
CA ARG A 168 2.08 2.04 26.60
C ARG A 168 1.59 2.05 28.03
N GLU A 169 2.17 2.92 28.84
CA GLU A 169 1.75 3.14 30.23
C GLU A 169 0.58 4.11 30.27
N THR A 170 -0.63 3.62 30.14
CA THR A 170 -1.86 4.39 30.16
C THR A 170 -2.89 3.78 31.11
N GLU A 171 -3.82 4.59 31.61
CA GLU A 171 -4.94 4.15 32.44
C GLU A 171 -6.02 3.41 31.65
N PHE A 172 -5.95 3.41 30.33
CA PHE A 172 -6.89 2.77 29.42
C PHE A 172 -6.18 1.81 28.47
N PHE A 173 -6.95 0.92 27.84
CA PHE A 173 -6.51 0.08 26.74
C PHE A 173 -6.87 0.75 25.43
N GLY A 174 -5.84 1.19 24.69
CA GLY A 174 -5.98 1.89 23.41
C GLY A 174 -6.13 0.93 22.24
N CYS A 175 -7.14 1.13 21.43
CA CYS A 175 -7.34 0.37 20.19
C CYS A 175 -7.85 1.29 19.07
N GLY A 176 -7.84 0.81 17.85
CA GLY A 176 -8.39 1.62 16.79
C GLY A 176 -8.34 0.96 15.42
N ARG A 177 -8.89 1.67 14.46
CA ARG A 177 -8.81 1.34 13.06
C ARG A 177 -8.50 2.60 12.24
N ILE A 178 -7.80 2.40 11.15
CA ILE A 178 -7.39 3.49 10.26
C ILE A 178 -7.57 3.09 8.80
N SER A 179 -8.22 3.95 8.02
CA SER A 179 -8.39 3.77 6.57
C SER A 179 -8.65 5.12 5.91
N ARG A 180 -8.68 5.16 4.57
CA ARG A 180 -9.32 6.28 3.88
C ARG A 180 -10.82 6.30 4.19
N GLN A 181 -11.49 7.43 3.90
CA GLN A 181 -12.94 7.59 3.99
C GLN A 181 -13.65 6.73 2.93
N ASP A 182 -13.90 5.49 3.28
CA ASP A 182 -14.48 4.48 2.40
C ASP A 182 -15.26 3.47 3.23
N ALA A 183 -16.57 3.42 3.05
CA ALA A 183 -17.45 2.51 3.78
C ALA A 183 -17.08 1.03 3.57
N ASP A 184 -16.51 0.68 2.41
CA ASP A 184 -16.11 -0.70 2.13
C ASP A 184 -14.93 -1.17 2.97
N LYS A 185 -14.18 -0.23 3.55
CA LYS A 185 -13.12 -0.54 4.53
C LYS A 185 -13.66 -0.94 5.91
N TYR A 186 -14.96 -0.87 6.13
CA TYR A 186 -15.62 -1.23 7.39
C TYR A 186 -16.40 -2.53 7.23
N SER A 187 -16.19 -3.51 8.11
CA SER A 187 -17.13 -4.62 8.26
C SER A 187 -18.39 -4.16 8.96
N ARG A 188 -19.55 -4.70 8.57
CA ARG A 188 -20.82 -4.44 9.24
C ARG A 188 -20.79 -4.79 10.73
N ASN A 189 -19.94 -5.74 11.12
CA ASN A 189 -19.77 -6.21 12.49
C ASN A 189 -18.72 -5.42 13.29
N THR A 190 -18.19 -4.31 12.73
CA THR A 190 -17.15 -3.52 13.38
C THR A 190 -17.53 -3.11 14.79
N LEU A 191 -18.69 -2.48 15.00
CA LEU A 191 -19.13 -2.02 16.32
C LEU A 191 -19.35 -3.18 17.28
N HIS A 192 -19.94 -4.28 16.83
CA HIS A 192 -20.11 -5.49 17.64
C HIS A 192 -18.76 -6.04 18.13
N ILE A 193 -17.76 -6.16 17.25
CA ILE A 193 -16.42 -6.61 17.64
C ILE A 193 -15.81 -5.68 18.71
N TYR A 194 -15.90 -4.36 18.52
CA TYR A 194 -15.38 -3.38 19.47
C TYR A 194 -16.12 -3.40 20.80
N GLU A 195 -17.41 -3.66 20.80
CA GLU A 195 -18.22 -3.77 22.02
C GLU A 195 -17.84 -4.98 22.87
N TYR A 196 -17.73 -6.15 22.23
CA TYR A 196 -17.68 -7.43 22.93
C TYR A 196 -16.28 -7.90 23.31
N PHE A 197 -15.19 -7.35 22.76
CA PHE A 197 -13.89 -7.67 23.32
C PHE A 197 -13.74 -7.04 24.71
N VAL A 198 -13.07 -7.75 25.62
CA VAL A 198 -12.90 -7.32 27.01
C VAL A 198 -11.46 -6.91 27.29
N ALA A 199 -11.28 -6.00 28.24
CA ALA A 199 -9.98 -5.51 28.66
C ALA A 199 -9.95 -5.29 30.19
N PRO A 200 -8.78 -5.42 30.84
CA PRO A 200 -8.63 -5.16 32.28
C PRO A 200 -8.70 -3.66 32.63
N LYS A 201 -8.56 -2.80 31.64
CA LYS A 201 -8.65 -1.34 31.74
C LYS A 201 -9.83 -0.82 30.93
N PHE A 202 -10.25 0.43 31.17
CA PHE A 202 -11.22 1.09 30.29
C PHE A 202 -10.73 1.10 28.83
N LYS A 203 -11.62 0.76 27.92
CA LYS A 203 -11.33 0.81 26.49
C LYS A 203 -11.42 2.25 25.98
N ARG A 204 -10.49 2.66 25.13
CA ARG A 204 -10.58 3.87 24.31
C ARG A 204 -10.19 3.54 22.89
N ALA A 205 -11.04 3.90 21.94
CA ALA A 205 -10.78 3.64 20.54
C ALA A 205 -10.75 4.91 19.70
N VAL A 206 -10.06 4.82 18.55
CA VAL A 206 -10.06 5.83 17.50
C VAL A 206 -10.41 5.18 16.17
N PHE A 207 -11.43 5.73 15.47
CA PHE A 207 -11.74 5.40 14.09
C PHE A 207 -11.29 6.56 13.21
N LEU A 208 -10.13 6.39 12.57
CA LEU A 208 -9.61 7.37 11.62
C LEU A 208 -9.98 6.97 10.19
N GLY A 209 -10.58 7.90 9.45
CA GLY A 209 -11.20 7.66 8.14
C GLY A 209 -12.69 7.33 8.25
N TYR A 210 -13.34 7.78 9.32
CA TYR A 210 -14.76 7.60 9.56
C TYR A 210 -15.55 8.80 9.03
N ASP A 211 -16.58 8.53 8.21
CA ASP A 211 -17.48 9.53 7.64
C ASP A 211 -18.94 9.07 7.70
N HIS A 212 -19.86 9.88 7.18
CA HIS A 212 -21.29 9.58 7.13
C HIS A 212 -21.64 8.29 6.39
N ARG A 213 -20.81 7.85 5.41
CA ARG A 213 -21.01 6.58 4.66
C ARG A 213 -20.64 5.39 5.54
N ALA A 214 -19.55 5.51 6.32
CA ALA A 214 -19.20 4.52 7.32
C ALA A 214 -20.29 4.43 8.40
N GLU A 215 -20.81 5.58 8.89
CA GLU A 215 -21.91 5.61 9.86
C GLU A 215 -23.18 4.94 9.32
N ALA A 216 -23.54 5.20 8.07
CA ALA A 216 -24.68 4.55 7.42
C ALA A 216 -24.53 3.01 7.34
N LYS A 217 -23.30 2.51 7.25
CA LYS A 217 -23.00 1.07 7.15
C LYS A 217 -22.95 0.37 8.50
N ILE A 218 -22.24 0.95 9.49
CA ILE A 218 -21.95 0.28 10.75
C ILE A 218 -22.73 0.85 11.95
N GLY A 219 -23.45 1.95 11.79
CA GLY A 219 -24.16 2.67 12.86
C GLY A 219 -23.25 3.69 13.57
N ARG A 220 -23.86 4.40 14.52
CA ARG A 220 -23.17 5.41 15.33
C ARG A 220 -22.25 4.73 16.33
N PRO A 221 -20.95 5.11 16.41
CA PRO A 221 -20.01 4.59 17.38
C PRO A 221 -20.41 4.94 18.83
N TYR A 222 -19.96 4.10 19.76
CA TYR A 222 -20.11 4.33 21.20
C TYR A 222 -19.31 5.54 21.67
N ASP A 223 -19.71 6.19 22.76
CA ASP A 223 -19.07 7.41 23.30
C ASP A 223 -17.58 7.24 23.64
N TRP A 224 -17.12 6.03 23.91
CA TRP A 224 -15.71 5.72 24.15
C TRP A 224 -14.87 5.57 22.86
N ILE A 225 -15.50 5.66 21.69
CA ILE A 225 -14.86 5.60 20.37
C ILE A 225 -14.82 7.02 19.80
N ARG A 226 -13.64 7.60 19.72
CA ARG A 226 -13.42 8.85 19.00
C ARG A 226 -13.41 8.59 17.50
N THR A 227 -14.14 9.40 16.74
CA THR A 227 -14.09 9.37 15.26
C THR A 227 -13.34 10.57 14.73
N ALA A 228 -12.63 10.35 13.62
CA ALA A 228 -11.97 11.40 12.85
C ALA A 228 -12.07 11.07 11.36
N ARG A 229 -12.34 12.09 10.53
CA ARG A 229 -12.48 11.92 9.09
C ARG A 229 -11.14 11.72 8.41
N ASP A 230 -10.15 12.48 8.82
CA ASP A 230 -8.81 12.47 8.21
C ASP A 230 -7.71 12.86 9.21
N GLN A 231 -6.49 12.94 8.72
CA GLN A 231 -5.31 13.26 9.52
C GLN A 231 -5.25 14.72 10.01
N ASN A 232 -6.08 15.62 9.50
CA ASN A 232 -6.19 17.00 10.00
C ASN A 232 -6.99 17.02 11.31
N GLU A 233 -7.95 16.12 11.48
CA GLU A 233 -8.74 15.99 12.71
C GLU A 233 -8.03 15.15 13.79
N PHE A 234 -7.23 14.17 13.37
CA PHE A 234 -6.44 13.31 14.25
C PHE A 234 -5.25 12.74 13.49
N SER A 235 -4.04 13.12 13.87
CA SER A 235 -2.85 12.72 13.13
C SER A 235 -2.59 11.21 13.21
N GLN A 236 -1.97 10.68 12.16
CA GLN A 236 -1.56 9.28 12.10
C GLN A 236 -0.58 8.91 13.23
N GLN A 237 0.33 9.83 13.59
CA GLN A 237 1.27 9.61 14.68
C GLN A 237 0.55 9.51 16.03
N GLU A 238 -0.42 10.38 16.31
CA GLU A 238 -1.26 10.30 17.51
C GLU A 238 -2.08 9.03 17.54
N PHE A 239 -2.61 8.60 16.38
CA PHE A 239 -3.34 7.34 16.27
C PHE A 239 -2.48 6.14 16.71
N TYR A 240 -1.29 5.99 16.14
CA TYR A 240 -0.41 4.87 16.51
C TYR A 240 0.17 5.00 17.91
N LYS A 241 0.40 6.20 18.42
CA LYS A 241 0.78 6.43 19.82
C LYS A 241 -0.34 5.99 20.77
N HIS A 242 -1.60 6.17 20.37
CA HIS A 242 -2.76 5.81 21.18
C HIS A 242 -3.04 4.28 21.16
N CYS A 243 -2.88 3.61 20.01
CA CYS A 243 -3.35 2.26 19.80
C CYS A 243 -2.32 1.19 20.20
N GLU A 244 -2.64 0.35 21.19
CA GLU A 244 -1.88 -0.88 21.50
C GLU A 244 -2.19 -1.99 20.49
N ILE A 245 -3.42 -2.00 19.95
CA ILE A 245 -3.84 -2.88 18.86
C ILE A 245 -4.49 -2.06 17.74
N VAL A 246 -4.24 -2.46 16.50
CA VAL A 246 -5.03 -2.05 15.34
C VAL A 246 -5.97 -3.19 15.00
N LEU A 247 -7.26 -2.96 15.32
CA LEU A 247 -8.34 -3.93 15.16
C LEU A 247 -9.14 -3.55 13.92
N GLN A 248 -8.91 -4.25 12.81
CA GLN A 248 -9.36 -3.80 11.49
C GLN A 248 -10.18 -4.83 10.72
N PRO A 249 -11.40 -5.17 11.19
CA PRO A 249 -12.31 -5.99 10.40
C PRO A 249 -12.80 -5.22 9.17
N THR A 250 -12.79 -5.87 8.00
CA THR A 250 -13.26 -5.30 6.73
C THR A 250 -14.11 -6.30 5.96
N ASP A 251 -15.02 -5.83 5.10
CA ASP A 251 -15.77 -6.70 4.19
C ASP A 251 -15.06 -6.88 2.84
N THR A 252 -13.99 -6.10 2.58
CA THR A 252 -13.22 -6.15 1.33
C THR A 252 -11.89 -6.88 1.47
N THR A 253 -11.35 -7.35 0.36
CA THR A 253 -10.00 -7.90 0.30
C THR A 253 -9.00 -6.76 0.07
N GLU A 254 -8.01 -6.67 0.94
CA GLU A 254 -6.90 -5.74 0.77
C GLU A 254 -5.82 -6.35 -0.13
N ASN A 255 -5.27 -5.55 -1.06
CA ASN A 255 -4.14 -6.01 -1.86
C ASN A 255 -2.84 -5.98 -1.03
N TRP A 256 -2.42 -4.78 -0.63
CA TRP A 256 -1.22 -4.56 0.18
C TRP A 256 -1.43 -3.35 1.08
N PRO A 257 -2.01 -3.55 2.27
CA PRO A 257 -2.45 -2.43 3.11
C PRO A 257 -1.27 -1.77 3.82
N ARG A 258 -0.92 -0.55 3.41
CA ARG A 258 0.18 0.24 4.01
C ARG A 258 0.01 0.47 5.51
N VAL A 259 -1.23 0.63 5.98
CA VAL A 259 -1.53 0.76 7.41
C VAL A 259 -1.01 -0.42 8.25
N GLY A 260 -0.77 -1.57 7.62
CA GLY A 260 -0.14 -2.70 8.28
C GLY A 260 1.33 -2.44 8.62
N PHE A 261 2.12 -1.93 7.69
CA PHE A 261 3.51 -1.53 7.93
C PHE A 261 3.60 -0.45 9.01
N GLU A 262 2.73 0.54 8.93
CA GLU A 262 2.66 1.66 9.86
C GLU A 262 2.36 1.18 11.28
N ALA A 263 1.38 0.29 11.45
CA ALA A 263 1.06 -0.33 12.73
C ALA A 263 2.23 -1.16 13.28
N MET A 264 2.84 -2.00 12.44
CA MET A 264 3.99 -2.83 12.81
C MET A 264 5.20 -1.97 13.22
N ALA A 265 5.50 -0.90 12.49
CA ALA A 265 6.59 0.01 12.79
C ALA A 265 6.35 0.80 14.08
N SER A 266 5.09 1.11 14.39
CA SER A 266 4.69 1.86 15.58
C SER A 266 4.54 0.99 16.84
N GLY A 267 4.64 -0.34 16.72
CA GLY A 267 4.44 -1.28 17.83
C GLY A 267 2.98 -1.54 18.19
N SER A 268 2.06 -1.27 17.25
CA SER A 268 0.65 -1.65 17.40
C SER A 268 0.43 -3.04 16.81
N VAL A 269 -0.14 -3.96 17.61
CA VAL A 269 -0.39 -5.32 17.14
C VAL A 269 -1.59 -5.36 16.20
N LEU A 270 -1.40 -5.95 15.03
CA LEU A 270 -2.44 -6.12 14.02
C LEU A 270 -3.38 -7.27 14.36
N ILE A 271 -4.69 -7.01 14.29
CA ILE A 271 -5.76 -8.02 14.34
C ILE A 271 -6.64 -7.76 13.12
N VAL A 272 -6.49 -8.60 12.10
CA VAL A 272 -6.98 -8.34 10.75
C VAL A 272 -7.60 -9.58 10.10
N ASP A 273 -8.29 -9.42 8.98
CA ASP A 273 -8.89 -10.54 8.24
C ASP A 273 -7.83 -11.49 7.68
N ASN A 274 -8.11 -12.81 7.72
CA ASN A 274 -7.28 -13.84 7.10
C ASN A 274 -7.54 -13.92 5.58
N ARG A 275 -7.24 -12.85 4.85
CA ARG A 275 -7.40 -12.77 3.39
C ARG A 275 -6.55 -11.70 2.75
N GLY A 276 -6.31 -11.85 1.46
CA GLY A 276 -5.57 -10.88 0.64
C GLY A 276 -4.15 -10.63 1.15
N GLY A 277 -3.71 -9.39 1.08
CA GLY A 277 -2.36 -8.97 1.47
C GLY A 277 -2.03 -9.19 2.95
N TRP A 278 -3.03 -9.25 3.83
CA TRP A 278 -2.81 -9.56 5.23
C TRP A 278 -2.15 -10.91 5.46
N GLN A 279 -2.48 -11.93 4.65
CA GLN A 279 -1.91 -13.28 4.75
C GLN A 279 -0.40 -13.32 4.44
N GLN A 280 0.09 -12.38 3.64
CA GLN A 280 1.51 -12.28 3.31
C GLN A 280 2.27 -11.35 4.28
N MET A 281 1.55 -10.43 4.89
CA MET A 281 2.12 -9.45 5.82
C MET A 281 2.23 -10.00 7.25
N VAL A 282 1.22 -10.70 7.73
CA VAL A 282 1.09 -11.13 9.12
C VAL A 282 1.39 -12.62 9.28
N ASP A 283 2.38 -12.94 10.10
CA ASP A 283 2.61 -14.30 10.62
C ASP A 283 1.66 -14.50 11.82
N HIS A 284 0.61 -15.32 11.60
CA HIS A 284 -0.43 -15.56 12.61
C HIS A 284 0.16 -16.07 13.93
N GLY A 285 -0.17 -15.40 15.03
CA GLY A 285 0.30 -15.72 16.38
C GLY A 285 1.73 -15.28 16.71
N ARG A 286 2.46 -14.71 15.73
CA ARG A 286 3.84 -14.25 15.91
C ARG A 286 3.99 -12.74 15.71
N THR A 287 3.42 -12.19 14.62
CA THR A 287 3.52 -10.77 14.28
C THR A 287 2.18 -10.05 14.29
N GLY A 288 1.11 -10.76 14.61
CA GLY A 288 -0.27 -10.30 14.64
C GLY A 288 -1.24 -11.47 14.54
N TRP A 289 -2.51 -11.17 14.38
CA TRP A 289 -3.57 -12.16 14.34
C TRP A 289 -4.37 -12.08 13.05
N LEU A 290 -4.50 -13.22 12.37
CA LEU A 290 -5.35 -13.40 11.20
C LEU A 290 -6.67 -14.04 11.64
N CYS A 291 -7.80 -13.38 11.36
CA CYS A 291 -9.14 -13.74 11.80
C CYS A 291 -10.00 -14.23 10.64
N ASN A 292 -10.67 -15.36 10.82
CA ASN A 292 -11.61 -15.91 9.84
C ASN A 292 -13.06 -15.54 10.18
N HIS A 293 -13.33 -15.28 11.46
CA HIS A 293 -14.65 -15.02 11.98
C HIS A 293 -14.62 -13.85 12.97
N GLU A 294 -15.75 -13.23 13.19
CA GLU A 294 -15.96 -12.16 14.16
C GLU A 294 -15.49 -12.53 15.59
N ARG A 295 -15.78 -13.75 16.03
CA ARG A 295 -15.33 -14.27 17.34
C ARG A 295 -13.81 -14.30 17.48
N ASP A 296 -13.07 -14.47 16.38
CA ASP A 296 -11.60 -14.48 16.40
C ASP A 296 -11.07 -13.09 16.72
N PHE A 297 -11.66 -12.03 16.11
CA PHE A 297 -11.34 -10.64 16.44
C PHE A 297 -11.58 -10.33 17.91
N ILE A 298 -12.76 -10.72 18.45
CA ILE A 298 -13.12 -10.52 19.86
C ILE A 298 -12.14 -11.23 20.76
N TYR A 299 -11.84 -12.50 20.47
CA TYR A 299 -10.92 -13.33 21.26
C TYR A 299 -9.50 -12.75 21.26
N TYR A 300 -8.93 -12.46 20.09
CA TYR A 300 -7.55 -11.97 20.01
C TYR A 300 -7.40 -10.53 20.53
N ALA A 301 -8.39 -9.67 20.36
CA ALA A 301 -8.38 -8.34 20.96
C ALA A 301 -8.39 -8.43 22.50
N SER A 302 -9.23 -9.31 23.07
CA SER A 302 -9.25 -9.59 24.51
C SER A 302 -7.91 -10.18 24.98
N LYS A 303 -7.39 -11.18 24.27
CA LYS A 303 -6.10 -11.79 24.58
C LYS A 303 -4.98 -10.75 24.64
N MET A 304 -4.90 -9.84 23.64
CA MET A 304 -3.91 -8.78 23.63
C MET A 304 -4.10 -7.77 24.75
N ALA A 305 -5.31 -7.55 25.21
CA ALA A 305 -5.57 -6.67 26.36
C ALA A 305 -5.07 -7.26 27.67
N TYR A 306 -5.22 -8.57 27.88
CA TYR A 306 -4.84 -9.26 29.12
C TYR A 306 -3.40 -9.75 29.15
N GLU A 307 -2.73 -9.89 28.01
CA GLU A 307 -1.37 -10.43 27.90
C GLU A 307 -0.36 -9.36 27.41
N PRO A 308 0.00 -8.37 28.25
CA PRO A 308 0.85 -7.24 27.82
C PRO A 308 2.27 -7.66 27.43
N ASN A 309 2.82 -8.75 27.99
CA ASN A 309 4.13 -9.26 27.59
C ASN A 309 4.08 -9.89 26.21
N LEU A 310 3.10 -10.76 25.95
CA LEU A 310 2.90 -11.36 24.63
C LEU A 310 2.67 -10.26 23.57
N ARG A 311 1.88 -9.24 23.91
CA ARG A 311 1.64 -8.09 23.02
C ARG A 311 2.95 -7.35 22.69
N ALA A 312 3.82 -7.12 23.68
CA ALA A 312 5.11 -6.48 23.47
C ALA A 312 6.04 -7.33 22.59
N ASP A 313 6.15 -8.62 22.85
CA ASP A 313 6.96 -9.55 22.06
C ASP A 313 6.48 -9.64 20.62
N MET A 314 5.15 -9.65 20.42
CA MET A 314 4.53 -9.64 19.09
C MET A 314 4.78 -8.32 18.36
N ALA A 315 4.74 -7.18 19.03
CA ALA A 315 5.05 -5.88 18.45
C ALA A 315 6.50 -5.81 17.95
N GLU A 316 7.46 -6.30 18.74
CA GLU A 316 8.87 -6.40 18.34
C GLU A 316 9.08 -7.34 17.12
N ALA A 317 8.41 -8.49 17.11
CA ALA A 317 8.44 -9.40 15.97
C ALA A 317 7.83 -8.76 14.72
N ALA A 318 6.72 -8.02 14.88
CA ALA A 318 6.04 -7.31 13.82
C ALA A 318 6.92 -6.21 13.20
N LYS A 319 7.63 -5.43 14.01
CA LYS A 319 8.58 -4.41 13.51
C LYS A 319 9.66 -5.05 12.63
N ARG A 320 10.27 -6.14 13.08
CA ARG A 320 11.25 -6.88 12.27
C ARG A 320 10.65 -7.38 10.95
N ARG A 321 9.44 -7.92 11.01
CA ARG A 321 8.72 -8.38 9.81
C ARG A 321 8.43 -7.26 8.82
N ALA A 322 8.06 -6.07 9.29
CA ALA A 322 7.87 -4.90 8.42
C ALA A 322 9.15 -4.52 7.66
N ILE A 323 10.31 -4.55 8.34
CA ILE A 323 11.62 -4.30 7.71
C ILE A 323 11.97 -5.37 6.67
N GLU A 324 11.72 -6.66 6.97
CA GLU A 324 11.95 -7.77 6.03
C GLU A 324 11.09 -7.67 4.76
N LEU A 325 9.86 -7.17 4.89
CA LEU A 325 8.90 -7.08 3.79
C LEU A 325 9.07 -5.82 2.95
N GLY A 326 9.39 -4.69 3.56
CA GLY A 326 9.35 -3.39 2.90
C GLY A 326 10.47 -2.42 3.27
N GLY A 327 11.47 -2.84 4.06
CA GLY A 327 12.65 -2.02 4.34
C GLY A 327 13.44 -1.72 3.07
N LEU A 328 14.29 -0.71 3.13
CA LEU A 328 15.01 -0.20 1.96
C LEU A 328 15.80 -1.29 1.22
N ASP A 329 16.54 -2.14 1.92
CA ASP A 329 17.36 -3.19 1.29
C ASP A 329 16.49 -4.27 0.64
N ALA A 330 15.37 -4.65 1.28
CA ALA A 330 14.43 -5.61 0.71
C ALA A 330 13.75 -5.07 -0.56
N SER A 331 13.40 -3.78 -0.56
CA SER A 331 12.83 -3.11 -1.73
C SER A 331 13.85 -2.97 -2.85
N LYS A 332 15.08 -2.52 -2.54
CA LYS A 332 16.19 -2.42 -3.52
C LYS A 332 16.45 -3.73 -4.23
N SER A 333 16.67 -4.82 -3.47
CA SER A 333 16.92 -6.15 -4.04
C SER A 333 15.80 -6.59 -4.97
N SER A 334 14.55 -6.36 -4.58
CA SER A 334 13.39 -6.68 -5.42
C SER A 334 13.32 -5.84 -6.69
N TRP A 335 13.65 -4.54 -6.61
CA TRP A 335 13.66 -3.67 -7.78
C TRP A 335 14.84 -3.92 -8.71
N GLU A 336 15.99 -4.37 -8.22
CA GLU A 336 17.10 -4.84 -9.07
C GLU A 336 16.64 -5.96 -9.99
N GLU A 337 15.94 -6.97 -9.45
CA GLU A 337 15.37 -8.06 -10.24
C GLU A 337 14.34 -7.54 -11.28
N VAL A 338 13.47 -6.61 -10.88
CA VAL A 338 12.49 -6.01 -11.79
C VAL A 338 13.18 -5.23 -12.92
N PHE A 339 14.17 -4.39 -12.62
CA PHE A 339 14.88 -3.63 -13.64
C PHE A 339 15.71 -4.53 -14.58
N ASP A 340 16.24 -5.63 -14.08
CA ASP A 340 16.92 -6.63 -14.92
C ASP A 340 15.96 -7.33 -15.89
N GLU A 341 14.72 -7.57 -15.47
CA GLU A 341 13.68 -8.09 -16.37
C GLU A 341 13.17 -7.02 -17.36
N ILE A 342 13.03 -5.77 -16.93
CA ILE A 342 12.69 -4.64 -17.81
C ILE A 342 13.75 -4.49 -18.91
N ALA A 343 15.03 -4.62 -18.59
CA ALA A 343 16.12 -4.51 -19.56
C ALA A 343 16.07 -5.58 -20.67
N LYS A 344 15.42 -6.71 -20.42
CA LYS A 344 15.22 -7.81 -21.39
C LYS A 344 14.00 -7.62 -22.28
N LEU A 345 13.15 -6.62 -22.00
CA LEU A 345 11.99 -6.32 -22.84
C LEU A 345 12.44 -5.76 -24.19
N PRO A 346 11.66 -5.98 -25.27
CA PRO A 346 11.93 -5.36 -26.57
C PRO A 346 12.02 -3.84 -26.50
N GLU A 347 12.88 -3.25 -27.33
CA GLU A 347 12.99 -1.80 -27.50
C GLU A 347 11.86 -1.20 -28.31
#